data_da37d00720dcc8a9803bb4c3b024e669
#
_entry.id   da37d00720dcc8a9803bb4c3b024e669
#
_cell.length_a   1.000
_cell.length_b   1.000
_cell.length_c   1.000
_cell.angle_alpha   90.00
_cell.angle_beta   90.00
_cell.angle_gamma   90.00
#
_symmetry.space_group_name_H-M   'P 1'
#
loop_
_entity.id
_entity.type
_entity.pdbx_description
1 polymer ?
#
loop_
_entity_poly.entity_id
_entity_poly.type
_entity_poly.pdbx_seq_one_letter_code
_entity_poly.pdbx_strand_id
1 'polypeptide(L)'
;MKIYRFKGGFHPADHKDLSAGKNEMELPLLPKYTVILRQNVGSAPELCVKKGDIVKKGTLIAKEGAGLSVPLHSPVSGTVGDTVLVPGPNAGMVEAVEILTDMEHQEWDTSFPPISDWRDTPVKVLKQRVQECGVTGMGGAAFPTHVKLSPPPEKSVDTLILNGAECEPYLTSDDTLMRNHARAILVGGAVCAKILGITEICVGIEENKPEALQAMEQASWGIPGVNITVKVLPVKYPQGGEKQLLYALTGRKVIVGALPMDVGCVVIKVGSCYAVWDAVLNGHPLVERITTVTGTPVVDPGNYWLPIGAPLSAVLENAGGVKENSRTGKIIFGGPMMGFAQYSLDVPVSKNTSGILLLDESEVAQFTGGPCLSCGRCVEQCPMQLPVSSLSKACENERYDIALKKHVLACLECGVCSSVCPARRPNVQHFRKAKKELKELSWKEKNKQK
;
A
#
# COMPACT_ATOMS: atom_id res chain seq x y z
N MET A 1 26.44 5.02 9.40
CA MET A 1 25.42 4.47 10.29
C MET A 1 25.24 2.99 9.97
N LYS A 2 25.09 2.12 11.01
CA LYS A 2 25.04 0.65 10.85
C LYS A 2 23.65 0.21 10.34
N ILE A 3 23.61 -0.67 9.32
CA ILE A 3 22.39 -1.37 8.91
C ILE A 3 22.28 -2.68 9.66
N TYR A 4 21.16 -2.90 10.32
CA TYR A 4 20.87 -4.10 11.08
C TYR A 4 20.16 -5.13 10.19
N ARG A 5 20.46 -6.41 10.39
CA ARG A 5 19.81 -7.51 9.66
C ARG A 5 18.74 -8.13 10.54
N PHE A 6 17.51 -8.18 10.08
CA PHE A 6 16.48 -8.94 10.78
C PHE A 6 16.63 -10.46 10.51
N LYS A 7 16.21 -11.27 11.47
CA LYS A 7 16.19 -12.74 11.34
C LYS A 7 15.03 -13.19 10.44
N GLY A 8 15.16 -14.35 9.82
CA GLY A 8 14.18 -14.86 8.87
C GLY A 8 14.16 -14.07 7.57
N GLY A 9 13.07 -14.16 6.83
CA GLY A 9 12.97 -13.66 5.47
C GLY A 9 13.67 -14.58 4.47
N PHE A 10 13.52 -14.30 3.17
CA PHE A 10 14.15 -15.09 2.11
C PHE A 10 14.37 -14.22 0.87
N HIS A 11 14.99 -14.81 -0.17
CA HIS A 11 15.22 -14.15 -1.45
C HIS A 11 14.35 -14.85 -2.51
N PRO A 12 13.15 -14.35 -2.80
CA PRO A 12 12.34 -14.84 -3.92
C PRO A 12 12.99 -14.43 -5.26
N ALA A 13 12.67 -15.15 -6.33
CA ALA A 13 12.88 -14.64 -7.67
C ALA A 13 12.07 -13.34 -7.81
N ASP A 14 12.72 -12.27 -8.23
CA ASP A 14 12.10 -10.92 -8.12
C ASP A 14 11.30 -10.52 -9.37
N HIS A 15 11.63 -11.06 -10.55
CA HIS A 15 10.93 -10.81 -11.84
C HIS A 15 10.66 -9.32 -12.12
N LYS A 16 11.49 -8.43 -11.60
CA LYS A 16 11.35 -6.98 -11.77
C LYS A 16 11.77 -6.50 -13.16
N ASP A 17 12.58 -7.28 -13.85
CA ASP A 17 13.05 -7.07 -15.22
C ASP A 17 11.92 -6.85 -16.23
N LEU A 18 10.73 -7.40 -15.97
CA LEU A 18 9.56 -7.22 -16.83
C LEU A 18 9.10 -5.75 -16.94
N SER A 19 9.24 -4.96 -15.88
CA SER A 19 8.71 -3.59 -15.80
C SER A 19 9.75 -2.54 -15.35
N ALA A 20 10.90 -2.97 -14.82
CA ALA A 20 11.96 -2.08 -14.37
C ALA A 20 12.59 -1.28 -15.53
N GLY A 21 13.04 -0.06 -15.23
CA GLY A 21 13.75 0.80 -16.20
C GLY A 21 12.87 1.42 -17.29
N LYS A 22 11.59 1.04 -17.37
CA LYS A 22 10.65 1.63 -18.34
C LYS A 22 10.20 3.02 -17.90
N ASN A 23 9.81 3.84 -18.89
CA ASN A 23 9.17 5.13 -18.64
C ASN A 23 7.80 4.95 -18.00
N GLU A 24 7.36 5.98 -17.29
CA GLU A 24 5.97 6.07 -16.82
C GLU A 24 5.01 6.16 -18.01
N MET A 25 3.90 5.50 -17.88
CA MET A 25 2.83 5.50 -18.88
C MET A 25 1.55 6.00 -18.24
N GLU A 26 0.68 6.59 -19.05
CA GLU A 26 -0.63 7.07 -18.60
C GLU A 26 -1.73 6.16 -19.14
N LEU A 27 -2.80 6.03 -18.38
CA LEU A 27 -4.04 5.44 -18.87
C LEU A 27 -4.80 6.52 -19.63
N PRO A 28 -5.20 6.29 -20.90
CA PRO A 28 -6.08 7.19 -21.62
C PRO A 28 -7.37 7.45 -20.85
N LEU A 29 -7.96 8.62 -21.05
CA LEU A 29 -9.21 8.99 -20.42
C LEU A 29 -10.30 7.97 -20.76
N LEU A 30 -10.97 7.43 -19.77
CA LEU A 30 -12.04 6.45 -19.93
C LEU A 30 -13.41 7.13 -19.86
N PRO A 31 -14.44 6.61 -20.53
CA PRO A 31 -15.78 7.21 -20.51
C PRO A 31 -16.45 7.13 -19.14
N LYS A 32 -15.97 6.26 -18.24
CA LYS A 32 -16.53 6.06 -16.91
C LYS A 32 -15.48 5.57 -15.92
N TYR A 33 -15.56 6.06 -14.69
CA TYR A 33 -14.81 5.58 -13.53
C TYR A 33 -15.76 5.14 -12.43
N THR A 34 -15.37 4.14 -11.64
CA THR A 34 -16.18 3.59 -10.55
C THR A 34 -15.40 3.65 -9.24
N VAL A 35 -15.69 4.64 -8.43
CA VAL A 35 -14.94 4.94 -7.20
C VAL A 35 -15.53 4.17 -6.03
N ILE A 36 -14.80 3.16 -5.55
CA ILE A 36 -15.17 2.41 -4.35
C ILE A 36 -15.22 3.35 -3.15
N LEU A 37 -16.29 3.28 -2.34
CA LEU A 37 -16.43 4.17 -1.18
C LEU A 37 -15.44 3.78 -0.07
N ARG A 38 -15.32 2.51 0.29
CA ARG A 38 -14.41 2.08 1.35
C ARG A 38 -13.03 1.70 0.82
N GLN A 39 -12.08 2.64 0.82
CA GLN A 39 -10.72 2.45 0.31
C GLN A 39 -9.63 2.43 1.40
N ASN A 40 -9.97 2.61 2.66
CA ASN A 40 -9.02 2.63 3.77
C ASN A 40 -9.43 1.69 4.89
N VAL A 41 -8.49 1.36 5.79
CA VAL A 41 -8.82 0.72 7.06
C VAL A 41 -9.65 1.67 7.93
N GLY A 42 -10.75 1.17 8.49
CA GLY A 42 -11.67 1.97 9.29
C GLY A 42 -13.07 1.99 8.69
N SER A 43 -13.80 3.10 8.87
CA SER A 43 -15.16 3.29 8.36
C SER A 43 -15.15 3.79 6.90
N ALA A 44 -16.23 3.51 6.18
CA ALA A 44 -16.48 4.13 4.89
C ALA A 44 -16.75 5.64 5.08
N PRO A 45 -16.32 6.49 4.14
CA PRO A 45 -16.73 7.88 4.06
C PRO A 45 -18.23 7.99 3.69
N GLU A 46 -18.80 9.14 3.96
CA GLU A 46 -20.20 9.43 3.66
C GLU A 46 -20.31 10.17 2.32
N LEU A 47 -21.03 9.59 1.36
CA LEU A 47 -21.26 10.21 0.06
C LEU A 47 -21.94 11.58 0.25
N CYS A 48 -21.41 12.62 -0.41
CA CYS A 48 -21.93 14.00 -0.30
C CYS A 48 -22.40 14.57 -1.65
N VAL A 49 -22.40 13.75 -2.70
CA VAL A 49 -22.91 14.06 -4.03
C VAL A 49 -24.07 13.13 -4.39
N LYS A 50 -24.87 13.54 -5.35
CA LYS A 50 -26.01 12.77 -5.88
C LYS A 50 -25.90 12.63 -7.41
N LYS A 51 -26.62 11.67 -7.97
CA LYS A 51 -26.69 11.45 -9.42
C LYS A 51 -27.11 12.74 -10.12
N GLY A 52 -26.35 13.09 -11.16
CA GLY A 52 -26.52 14.29 -11.97
C GLY A 52 -25.70 15.50 -11.51
N ASP A 53 -25.04 15.45 -10.35
CA ASP A 53 -24.13 16.52 -9.94
C ASP A 53 -22.92 16.59 -10.88
N ILE A 54 -22.50 17.80 -11.25
CA ILE A 54 -21.30 18.04 -12.06
C ILE A 54 -20.12 18.14 -11.11
N VAL A 55 -19.03 17.43 -11.43
CA VAL A 55 -17.78 17.39 -10.66
C VAL A 55 -16.58 17.68 -11.57
N LYS A 56 -15.54 18.29 -11.00
CA LYS A 56 -14.22 18.43 -11.64
C LYS A 56 -13.27 17.38 -11.06
N LYS A 57 -12.14 17.14 -11.71
CA LYS A 57 -11.04 16.33 -11.14
C LYS A 57 -10.64 16.92 -9.79
N GLY A 58 -10.70 16.14 -8.71
CA GLY A 58 -10.42 16.62 -7.36
C GLY A 58 -11.62 17.12 -6.55
N THR A 59 -12.82 17.24 -7.14
CA THR A 59 -14.03 17.62 -6.38
C THR A 59 -14.36 16.57 -5.31
N LEU A 60 -14.67 17.01 -4.08
CA LEU A 60 -15.07 16.15 -2.98
C LEU A 60 -16.37 15.39 -3.32
N ILE A 61 -16.32 14.07 -3.33
CA ILE A 61 -17.49 13.22 -3.59
C ILE A 61 -18.00 12.49 -2.35
N ALA A 62 -17.11 12.24 -1.38
CA ALA A 62 -17.50 11.68 -0.09
C ALA A 62 -16.64 12.27 1.01
N LYS A 63 -17.30 12.78 2.08
CA LYS A 63 -16.65 13.33 3.28
C LYS A 63 -16.26 12.22 4.26
N GLU A 64 -15.39 12.53 5.19
CA GLU A 64 -14.99 11.55 6.23
C GLU A 64 -16.20 11.02 7.00
N GLY A 65 -16.22 9.71 7.20
CA GLY A 65 -17.15 9.03 8.10
C GLY A 65 -16.68 9.06 9.55
N ALA A 66 -17.44 8.44 10.42
CA ALA A 66 -17.09 8.36 11.84
C ALA A 66 -15.82 7.55 12.10
N GLY A 67 -14.92 8.04 12.94
CA GLY A 67 -13.68 7.35 13.33
C GLY A 67 -12.56 7.44 12.30
N LEU A 68 -11.87 6.31 12.03
CA LEU A 68 -10.82 6.28 11.01
C LEU A 68 -11.45 6.28 9.62
N SER A 69 -11.32 7.38 8.91
CA SER A 69 -11.82 7.55 7.54
C SER A 69 -10.97 8.56 6.79
N VAL A 70 -11.12 8.62 5.48
CA VAL A 70 -10.56 9.68 4.62
C VAL A 70 -11.60 10.08 3.59
N PRO A 71 -11.64 11.35 3.17
CA PRO A 71 -12.51 11.78 2.11
C PRO A 71 -12.12 11.17 0.76
N LEU A 72 -13.08 11.13 -0.17
CA LEU A 72 -12.88 10.72 -1.55
C LEU A 72 -13.19 11.86 -2.50
N HIS A 73 -12.46 11.88 -3.60
CA HIS A 73 -12.54 12.92 -4.62
C HIS A 73 -12.74 12.30 -5.98
N SER A 74 -13.35 13.05 -6.89
CA SER A 74 -13.52 12.62 -8.26
C SER A 74 -12.18 12.48 -8.98
N PRO A 75 -11.91 11.36 -9.66
CA PRO A 75 -10.68 11.18 -10.43
C PRO A 75 -10.64 11.97 -11.72
N VAL A 76 -11.78 12.41 -12.20
CA VAL A 76 -11.95 13.11 -13.49
C VAL A 76 -13.04 14.19 -13.38
N SER A 77 -13.07 15.11 -14.35
CA SER A 77 -14.24 15.98 -14.57
C SER A 77 -15.35 15.18 -15.24
N GLY A 78 -16.60 15.42 -14.84
CA GLY A 78 -17.74 14.69 -15.38
C GLY A 78 -19.02 14.87 -14.57
N THR A 79 -19.91 13.91 -14.70
CA THR A 79 -21.20 13.88 -14.02
C THR A 79 -21.29 12.65 -13.10
N VAL A 80 -21.78 12.84 -11.88
CA VAL A 80 -22.01 11.74 -10.95
C VAL A 80 -23.12 10.82 -11.49
N GLY A 81 -22.80 9.54 -11.62
CA GLY A 81 -23.71 8.49 -12.04
C GLY A 81 -24.44 7.81 -10.87
N ASP A 82 -24.69 6.52 -11.03
CA ASP A 82 -25.38 5.72 -10.03
C ASP A 82 -24.42 5.25 -8.91
N THR A 83 -24.98 4.99 -7.72
CA THR A 83 -24.33 4.20 -6.70
C THR A 83 -24.57 2.73 -7.01
N VAL A 84 -23.51 1.96 -7.13
CA VAL A 84 -23.54 0.56 -7.59
C VAL A 84 -22.80 -0.36 -6.66
N LEU A 85 -23.09 -1.66 -6.72
CA LEU A 85 -22.30 -2.69 -6.09
C LEU A 85 -21.35 -3.29 -7.13
N VAL A 86 -20.05 -3.28 -6.83
CA VAL A 86 -19.00 -3.81 -7.70
C VAL A 86 -18.11 -4.82 -6.98
N PRO A 87 -17.41 -5.69 -7.71
CA PRO A 87 -16.39 -6.54 -7.11
C PRO A 87 -15.32 -5.70 -6.40
N GLY A 88 -15.05 -6.01 -5.13
CA GLY A 88 -14.04 -5.31 -4.33
C GLY A 88 -12.67 -5.99 -4.38
N PRO A 89 -11.58 -5.24 -4.11
CA PRO A 89 -10.22 -5.75 -4.20
C PRO A 89 -9.87 -6.85 -3.17
N ASN A 90 -10.67 -6.99 -2.11
CA ASN A 90 -10.47 -7.98 -1.03
C ASN A 90 -11.51 -9.12 -1.05
N ALA A 91 -12.07 -9.42 -2.22
CA ALA A 91 -13.23 -10.27 -2.44
C ALA A 91 -14.55 -9.72 -1.85
N GLY A 92 -15.67 -10.12 -2.45
CA GLY A 92 -17.00 -9.62 -2.10
C GLY A 92 -17.41 -8.39 -2.91
N MET A 93 -18.69 -8.03 -2.79
CA MET A 93 -19.25 -6.84 -3.43
C MET A 93 -19.15 -5.65 -2.48
N VAL A 94 -18.80 -4.49 -3.03
CA VAL A 94 -18.62 -3.23 -2.30
C VAL A 94 -19.37 -2.10 -2.97
N GLU A 95 -19.81 -1.12 -2.18
CA GLU A 95 -20.45 0.08 -2.71
C GLU A 95 -19.44 0.99 -3.39
N ALA A 96 -19.84 1.53 -4.53
CA ALA A 96 -19.06 2.46 -5.35
C ALA A 96 -19.98 3.49 -5.99
N VAL A 97 -19.44 4.65 -6.34
CA VAL A 97 -20.13 5.68 -7.11
C VAL A 97 -19.50 5.79 -8.51
N GLU A 98 -20.33 5.86 -9.53
CA GLU A 98 -19.90 6.07 -10.89
C GLU A 98 -19.67 7.55 -11.19
N ILE A 99 -18.63 7.86 -11.97
CA ILE A 99 -18.39 9.18 -12.55
C ILE A 99 -18.37 8.99 -14.07
N LEU A 100 -19.33 9.60 -14.74
CA LEU A 100 -19.43 9.63 -16.20
C LEU A 100 -18.54 10.78 -16.69
N THR A 101 -17.51 10.46 -17.41
CA THR A 101 -16.44 11.39 -17.76
C THR A 101 -16.89 12.44 -18.79
N ASP A 102 -16.56 13.70 -18.57
CA ASP A 102 -16.53 14.70 -19.62
C ASP A 102 -15.26 14.47 -20.47
N MET A 103 -15.43 13.91 -21.65
CA MET A 103 -14.34 13.55 -22.55
C MET A 103 -13.67 14.74 -23.23
N GLU A 104 -14.30 15.91 -23.17
CA GLU A 104 -13.82 17.12 -23.86
C GLU A 104 -13.12 18.10 -22.89
N HIS A 105 -13.60 18.17 -21.63
CA HIS A 105 -13.14 19.17 -20.69
C HIS A 105 -12.70 18.52 -19.37
N GLN A 106 -11.38 18.53 -19.12
CA GLN A 106 -10.80 18.06 -17.87
C GLN A 106 -10.15 19.23 -17.13
N GLU A 107 -10.69 19.57 -15.96
CA GLU A 107 -10.21 20.65 -15.11
C GLU A 107 -10.07 20.19 -13.67
N TRP A 108 -9.03 20.68 -12.98
CA TRP A 108 -8.91 20.51 -11.55
C TRP A 108 -9.91 21.40 -10.79
N ASP A 109 -10.44 20.84 -9.70
CA ASP A 109 -11.15 21.60 -8.68
C ASP A 109 -10.16 22.51 -7.94
N THR A 110 -10.50 23.78 -7.77
CA THR A 110 -9.65 24.80 -7.16
C THR A 110 -9.92 25.04 -5.68
N SER A 111 -10.69 24.18 -5.04
CA SER A 111 -11.02 24.27 -3.60
C SER A 111 -9.79 24.17 -2.71
N PHE A 112 -8.71 23.55 -3.20
CA PHE A 112 -7.47 23.42 -2.49
C PHE A 112 -6.35 24.21 -3.18
N PRO A 113 -6.17 25.52 -2.89
CA PRO A 113 -5.10 26.31 -3.50
C PRO A 113 -3.71 25.76 -3.08
N PRO A 114 -2.70 25.81 -3.96
CA PRO A 114 -1.32 25.45 -3.64
C PRO A 114 -0.77 26.16 -2.40
N ILE A 115 -0.01 25.44 -1.58
CA ILE A 115 0.71 26.01 -0.43
C ILE A 115 2.21 26.00 -0.74
N SER A 116 2.68 27.01 -1.49
CA SER A 116 4.08 27.15 -1.88
C SER A 116 4.98 27.40 -0.66
N ASP A 117 4.52 28.20 0.29
CA ASP A 117 5.27 28.59 1.49
C ASP A 117 5.02 27.61 2.67
N TRP A 118 4.99 26.32 2.37
CA TRP A 118 4.70 25.29 3.35
C TRP A 118 5.59 25.34 4.60
N ARG A 119 6.81 25.92 4.48
CA ARG A 119 7.73 26.04 5.62
C ARG A 119 7.25 27.04 6.66
N ASP A 120 6.59 28.09 6.24
CA ASP A 120 6.06 29.14 7.12
C ASP A 120 4.60 28.88 7.50
N THR A 121 3.95 27.95 6.79
CA THR A 121 2.57 27.55 7.04
C THR A 121 2.44 26.83 8.38
N PRO A 122 1.43 27.19 9.22
CA PRO A 122 1.19 26.49 10.49
C PRO A 122 0.96 24.99 10.30
N VAL A 123 1.52 24.17 11.20
CA VAL A 123 1.41 22.70 11.19
C VAL A 123 -0.03 22.20 11.08
N LYS A 124 -0.96 22.88 11.79
CA LYS A 124 -2.39 22.54 11.74
C LYS A 124 -2.96 22.62 10.32
N VAL A 125 -2.58 23.64 9.54
CA VAL A 125 -3.03 23.82 8.15
C VAL A 125 -2.47 22.73 7.23
N LEU A 126 -1.18 22.42 7.36
CA LEU A 126 -0.55 21.35 6.57
C LEU A 126 -1.20 19.99 6.86
N LYS A 127 -1.41 19.67 8.14
CA LYS A 127 -2.05 18.41 8.54
C LYS A 127 -3.49 18.32 8.03
N GLN A 128 -4.24 19.43 8.14
CA GLN A 128 -5.60 19.51 7.62
C GLN A 128 -5.63 19.29 6.10
N ARG A 129 -4.70 19.90 5.34
CA ARG A 129 -4.58 19.69 3.89
C ARG A 129 -4.36 18.22 3.54
N VAL A 130 -3.44 17.53 4.25
CA VAL A 130 -3.19 16.09 4.05
C VAL A 130 -4.44 15.24 4.31
N GLN A 131 -5.22 15.62 5.32
CA GLN A 131 -6.50 15.00 5.66
C GLN A 131 -7.55 15.25 4.58
N GLU A 132 -7.83 16.51 4.27
CA GLU A 132 -8.86 16.94 3.32
C GLU A 132 -8.59 16.44 1.90
N CYS A 133 -7.32 16.34 1.47
CA CYS A 133 -6.96 15.74 0.19
C CYS A 133 -7.00 14.21 0.19
N GLY A 134 -7.46 13.57 1.27
CA GLY A 134 -7.70 12.13 1.33
C GLY A 134 -6.46 11.27 1.20
N VAL A 135 -5.28 11.75 1.64
CA VAL A 135 -4.02 11.01 1.53
C VAL A 135 -3.99 9.83 2.49
N THR A 136 -3.71 8.65 1.93
CA THR A 136 -3.59 7.38 2.67
C THR A 136 -2.21 6.76 2.49
N GLY A 137 -1.91 5.76 3.31
CA GLY A 137 -0.78 4.87 3.07
C GLY A 137 -0.98 4.13 1.75
N MET A 138 -0.11 4.38 0.77
CA MET A 138 -0.20 3.83 -0.59
C MET A 138 0.34 2.40 -0.71
N GLY A 139 0.30 1.66 0.39
CA GLY A 139 0.63 0.24 0.51
C GLY A 139 -0.15 -0.40 1.65
N GLY A 140 -0.34 -1.71 1.61
CA GLY A 140 -1.02 -2.46 2.66
C GLY A 140 -2.48 -2.02 2.87
N ALA A 141 -2.82 -1.63 4.09
CA ALA A 141 -4.20 -1.37 4.53
C ALA A 141 -4.72 0.04 4.24
N ALA A 142 -4.01 0.87 3.48
CA ALA A 142 -4.37 2.27 3.19
C ALA A 142 -4.72 3.06 4.48
N PHE A 143 -3.86 3.00 5.49
CA PHE A 143 -4.07 3.72 6.74
C PHE A 143 -4.03 5.24 6.52
N PRO A 144 -4.97 6.04 7.09
CA PRO A 144 -5.00 7.49 6.92
C PRO A 144 -3.68 8.17 7.31
N THR A 145 -3.07 8.92 6.37
CA THR A 145 -1.74 9.50 6.59
C THR A 145 -1.76 10.57 7.68
N HIS A 146 -2.79 11.42 7.73
CA HIS A 146 -2.94 12.45 8.77
C HIS A 146 -2.98 11.88 10.19
N VAL A 147 -3.50 10.65 10.37
CA VAL A 147 -3.51 9.95 11.66
C VAL A 147 -2.11 9.44 12.02
N LYS A 148 -1.36 8.90 11.05
CA LYS A 148 0.06 8.55 11.26
C LYS A 148 0.91 9.76 11.67
N LEU A 149 0.58 10.93 11.14
CA LEU A 149 1.25 12.20 11.44
C LEU A 149 0.72 12.87 12.72
N SER A 150 -0.07 12.17 13.53
CA SER A 150 -0.67 12.66 14.76
C SER A 150 -0.39 11.72 15.93
N PRO A 151 0.88 11.51 16.29
CA PRO A 151 1.20 10.68 17.46
C PRO A 151 0.54 11.29 18.70
N PRO A 152 0.08 10.43 19.64
CA PRO A 152 -0.41 10.91 20.93
C PRO A 152 0.67 11.72 21.66
N PRO A 153 0.31 12.73 22.46
CA PRO A 153 1.26 13.64 23.11
C PRO A 153 2.32 12.93 23.98
N GLU A 154 1.98 11.77 24.55
CA GLU A 154 2.87 10.94 25.35
C GLU A 154 3.89 10.15 24.52
N LYS A 155 3.78 10.14 23.20
CA LYS A 155 4.70 9.44 22.29
C LYS A 155 5.70 10.41 21.68
N SER A 156 6.94 10.36 22.11
CA SER A 156 8.01 11.15 21.50
C SER A 156 8.49 10.46 20.22
N VAL A 157 8.31 11.14 19.09
CA VAL A 157 8.84 10.72 17.77
C VAL A 157 10.07 11.57 17.46
N ASP A 158 11.13 10.94 16.99
CA ASP A 158 12.39 11.60 16.62
C ASP A 158 12.87 11.27 15.20
N THR A 159 12.30 10.23 14.57
CA THR A 159 12.76 9.76 13.26
C THR A 159 11.59 9.45 12.33
N LEU A 160 11.59 10.07 11.15
CA LEU A 160 10.72 9.70 10.03
C LEU A 160 11.45 8.72 9.12
N ILE A 161 10.85 7.59 8.84
CA ILE A 161 11.36 6.58 7.91
C ILE A 161 10.55 6.62 6.62
N LEU A 162 11.22 6.88 5.49
CA LEU A 162 10.62 6.76 4.17
C LEU A 162 10.91 5.35 3.63
N ASN A 163 9.84 4.60 3.38
CA ASN A 163 9.92 3.23 2.89
C ASN A 163 9.94 3.22 1.36
N GLY A 164 11.14 3.06 0.78
CA GLY A 164 11.42 2.85 -0.63
C GLY A 164 11.96 1.44 -0.93
N ALA A 165 11.83 0.48 0.00
CA ALA A 165 12.38 -0.86 -0.16
C ALA A 165 11.76 -1.61 -1.36
N GLU A 166 10.42 -1.59 -1.49
CA GLU A 166 9.67 -2.28 -2.56
C GLU A 166 10.10 -3.74 -2.75
N CYS A 167 10.03 -4.52 -1.66
CA CYS A 167 10.54 -5.89 -1.59
C CYS A 167 9.61 -6.96 -2.21
N GLU A 168 8.37 -6.61 -2.60
CA GLU A 168 7.48 -7.53 -3.30
C GLU A 168 8.05 -7.86 -4.69
N PRO A 169 8.12 -9.15 -5.08
CA PRO A 169 8.45 -9.50 -6.45
C PRO A 169 7.52 -8.86 -7.46
N TYR A 170 8.01 -8.66 -8.68
CA TYR A 170 7.33 -8.06 -9.83
C TYR A 170 7.06 -6.55 -9.72
N LEU A 171 6.97 -5.96 -8.54
CA LEU A 171 6.60 -4.55 -8.37
C LEU A 171 7.78 -3.61 -8.55
N THR A 172 7.58 -2.53 -9.33
CA THR A 172 8.58 -1.51 -9.67
C THR A 172 8.03 -0.08 -9.64
N SER A 173 6.80 0.11 -9.15
CA SER A 173 6.16 1.43 -9.12
C SER A 173 6.86 2.42 -8.18
N ASP A 174 7.38 1.96 -7.03
CA ASP A 174 8.13 2.82 -6.13
C ASP A 174 9.52 3.16 -6.69
N ASP A 175 10.17 2.19 -7.35
CA ASP A 175 11.44 2.40 -8.04
C ASP A 175 11.28 3.50 -9.11
N THR A 176 10.28 3.36 -9.97
CA THR A 176 9.99 4.35 -11.02
C THR A 176 9.67 5.71 -10.43
N LEU A 177 8.84 5.77 -9.38
CA LEU A 177 8.50 7.02 -8.71
C LEU A 177 9.73 7.69 -8.08
N MET A 178 10.62 6.92 -7.44
CA MET A 178 11.85 7.44 -6.86
C MET A 178 12.84 7.93 -7.92
N ARG A 179 12.94 7.25 -9.06
CA ARG A 179 13.80 7.70 -10.17
C ARG A 179 13.35 9.03 -10.76
N ASN A 180 12.04 9.18 -10.99
CA ASN A 180 11.51 10.31 -11.76
C ASN A 180 11.06 11.48 -10.87
N HIS A 181 10.64 11.22 -9.63
CA HIS A 181 10.02 12.21 -8.74
C HIS A 181 10.73 12.32 -7.37
N ALA A 182 12.03 12.00 -7.31
CA ALA A 182 12.80 12.00 -6.06
C ALA A 182 12.62 13.27 -5.22
N ARG A 183 12.69 14.46 -5.88
CA ARG A 183 12.56 15.76 -5.18
C ARG A 183 11.18 15.94 -4.58
N ALA A 184 10.11 15.58 -5.30
CA ALA A 184 8.73 15.65 -4.81
C ALA A 184 8.52 14.74 -3.58
N ILE A 185 9.01 13.50 -3.64
CA ILE A 185 8.96 12.56 -2.52
C ILE A 185 9.64 13.14 -1.28
N LEU A 186 10.85 13.68 -1.42
CA LEU A 186 11.62 14.18 -0.29
C LEU A 186 11.05 15.48 0.29
N VAL A 187 10.49 16.35 -0.54
CA VAL A 187 9.75 17.54 -0.07
C VAL A 187 8.49 17.12 0.68
N GLY A 188 7.71 16.13 0.17
CA GLY A 188 6.58 15.58 0.90
C GLY A 188 6.99 14.93 2.23
N GLY A 189 8.15 14.25 2.25
CA GLY A 189 8.76 13.76 3.49
C GLY A 189 9.11 14.88 4.46
N ALA A 190 9.65 16.00 3.96
CA ALA A 190 9.96 17.19 4.79
C ALA A 190 8.69 17.86 5.35
N VAL A 191 7.61 17.91 4.57
CA VAL A 191 6.29 18.34 5.07
C VAL A 191 5.81 17.42 6.20
N CYS A 192 5.94 16.10 6.04
CA CYS A 192 5.59 15.14 7.09
C CYS A 192 6.46 15.33 8.34
N ALA A 193 7.77 15.54 8.19
CA ALA A 193 8.69 15.80 9.30
C ALA A 193 8.31 17.08 10.05
N LYS A 194 7.98 18.17 9.32
CA LYS A 194 7.46 19.40 9.92
C LYS A 194 6.18 19.18 10.70
N ILE A 195 5.22 18.43 10.17
CA ILE A 195 3.98 18.08 10.88
C ILE A 195 4.28 17.32 12.17
N LEU A 196 5.26 16.44 12.17
CA LEU A 196 5.70 15.66 13.34
C LEU A 196 6.58 16.48 14.32
N GLY A 197 7.05 17.66 13.93
CA GLY A 197 7.97 18.48 14.72
C GLY A 197 9.40 17.91 14.83
N ILE A 198 9.85 17.18 13.81
CA ILE A 198 11.17 16.52 13.77
C ILE A 198 11.97 16.93 12.54
N THR A 199 13.27 16.64 12.58
CA THR A 199 14.20 16.97 11.48
C THR A 199 14.81 15.74 10.81
N GLU A 200 14.85 14.60 11.49
CA GLU A 200 15.55 13.41 11.01
C GLU A 200 14.67 12.57 10.07
N ILE A 201 15.12 12.43 8.83
CA ILE A 201 14.51 11.59 7.80
C ILE A 201 15.49 10.51 7.36
N CYS A 202 15.07 9.25 7.41
CA CYS A 202 15.84 8.11 6.96
C CYS A 202 15.11 7.40 5.82
N VAL A 203 15.68 7.39 4.63
CA VAL A 203 15.13 6.69 3.46
C VAL A 203 15.79 5.34 3.32
N GLY A 204 15.00 4.25 3.25
CA GLY A 204 15.52 2.89 3.03
C GLY A 204 15.18 2.40 1.63
N ILE A 205 16.19 2.06 0.82
CA ILE A 205 16.05 1.58 -0.56
C ILE A 205 16.90 0.32 -0.74
N GLU A 206 16.37 -0.71 -1.40
CA GLU A 206 17.14 -1.92 -1.68
C GLU A 206 18.19 -1.71 -2.78
N GLU A 207 19.34 -2.40 -2.66
CA GLU A 207 20.50 -2.27 -3.54
C GLU A 207 20.25 -2.65 -5.02
N ASN A 208 19.14 -3.33 -5.31
CA ASN A 208 18.70 -3.63 -6.68
C ASN A 208 18.03 -2.46 -7.40
N LYS A 209 18.08 -1.24 -6.83
CA LYS A 209 17.51 0.00 -7.38
C LYS A 209 18.57 1.11 -7.46
N PRO A 210 19.67 0.91 -8.24
CA PRO A 210 20.79 1.84 -8.23
C PRO A 210 20.43 3.25 -8.73
N GLU A 211 19.56 3.35 -9.75
CA GLU A 211 19.13 4.63 -10.30
C GLU A 211 18.24 5.41 -9.32
N ALA A 212 17.33 4.72 -8.62
CA ALA A 212 16.51 5.32 -7.57
C ALA A 212 17.35 5.79 -6.38
N LEU A 213 18.36 5.00 -5.98
CA LEU A 213 19.33 5.39 -4.96
C LEU A 213 20.04 6.69 -5.35
N GLN A 214 20.59 6.75 -6.55
CA GLN A 214 21.29 7.94 -7.06
C GLN A 214 20.36 9.16 -7.12
N ALA A 215 19.15 9.01 -7.65
CA ALA A 215 18.17 10.09 -7.76
C ALA A 215 17.77 10.64 -6.38
N MET A 216 17.50 9.75 -5.43
CA MET A 216 17.12 10.14 -4.06
C MET A 216 18.27 10.77 -3.29
N GLU A 217 19.51 10.31 -3.45
CA GLU A 217 20.69 10.94 -2.85
C GLU A 217 20.91 12.33 -3.40
N GLN A 218 20.90 12.51 -4.73
CA GLN A 218 21.05 13.82 -5.37
C GLN A 218 19.93 14.79 -4.96
N ALA A 219 18.69 14.34 -4.95
CA ALA A 219 17.54 15.15 -4.59
C ALA A 219 17.50 15.53 -3.09
N SER A 220 18.22 14.81 -2.23
CA SER A 220 18.24 15.08 -0.78
C SER A 220 18.98 16.38 -0.45
N TRP A 221 19.86 16.84 -1.33
CA TRP A 221 20.64 18.05 -1.09
C TRP A 221 19.79 19.31 -1.19
N GLY A 222 20.02 20.22 -0.26
CA GLY A 222 19.37 21.54 -0.26
C GLY A 222 17.86 21.51 0.04
N ILE A 223 17.33 20.49 0.74
CA ILE A 223 16.01 20.58 1.37
C ILE A 223 16.20 21.15 2.79
N PRO A 224 15.80 22.40 3.01
CA PRO A 224 16.09 23.07 4.28
C PRO A 224 15.21 22.54 5.41
N GLY A 225 15.72 22.60 6.64
CA GLY A 225 15.00 22.26 7.86
C GLY A 225 14.93 20.77 8.19
N VAL A 226 15.54 19.89 7.39
CA VAL A 226 15.59 18.45 7.60
C VAL A 226 16.96 17.87 7.29
N ASN A 227 17.31 16.80 8.00
CA ASN A 227 18.49 15.98 7.78
C ASN A 227 18.04 14.67 7.10
N ILE A 228 18.32 14.54 5.81
CA ILE A 228 17.91 13.37 5.04
C ILE A 228 19.10 12.43 4.87
N THR A 229 18.93 11.18 5.25
CA THR A 229 19.91 10.12 5.03
C THR A 229 19.31 9.02 4.18
N VAL A 230 19.83 8.79 2.98
CA VAL A 230 19.48 7.64 2.13
C VAL A 230 20.35 6.44 2.52
N LYS A 231 19.75 5.29 2.72
CA LYS A 231 20.44 4.05 3.13
C LYS A 231 20.14 2.90 2.18
N VAL A 232 21.21 2.29 1.73
CA VAL A 232 21.16 1.08 0.92
C VAL A 232 20.83 -0.12 1.81
N LEU A 233 19.81 -0.87 1.45
CA LEU A 233 19.37 -2.08 2.13
C LEU A 233 19.69 -3.32 1.27
N PRO A 234 20.02 -4.45 1.89
CA PRO A 234 20.14 -5.70 1.14
C PRO A 234 18.80 -6.13 0.57
N VAL A 235 18.81 -6.67 -0.64
CA VAL A 235 17.62 -7.30 -1.23
C VAL A 235 17.19 -8.48 -0.38
N LYS A 236 16.04 -8.38 0.24
CA LYS A 236 15.51 -9.43 1.11
C LYS A 236 14.01 -9.25 1.36
N TYR A 237 13.24 -10.30 1.23
CA TYR A 237 11.81 -10.23 1.55
C TYR A 237 11.52 -10.72 2.99
N PRO A 238 10.73 -10.00 3.82
CA PRO A 238 10.05 -8.73 3.57
C PRO A 238 10.82 -7.51 4.13
N GLN A 239 11.79 -6.99 3.41
CA GLN A 239 12.59 -5.81 3.82
C GLN A 239 11.72 -4.56 4.02
N GLY A 240 10.69 -4.38 3.17
CA GLY A 240 9.73 -3.28 3.26
C GLY A 240 8.65 -3.46 4.35
N GLY A 241 8.65 -4.57 5.08
CA GLY A 241 7.81 -4.72 6.26
C GLY A 241 8.11 -3.64 7.30
N GLU A 242 7.09 -2.92 7.79
CA GLU A 242 7.27 -1.73 8.64
C GLU A 242 8.23 -1.96 9.82
N LYS A 243 8.06 -3.10 10.55
CA LYS A 243 8.92 -3.45 11.70
C LYS A 243 10.32 -3.90 11.29
N GLN A 244 10.45 -4.61 10.17
CA GLN A 244 11.72 -5.07 9.62
C GLN A 244 12.55 -3.91 9.10
N LEU A 245 11.93 -3.00 8.35
CA LEU A 245 12.57 -1.80 7.83
C LEU A 245 13.04 -0.90 8.99
N LEU A 246 12.16 -0.61 9.93
CA LEU A 246 12.48 0.19 11.10
C LEU A 246 13.69 -0.39 11.85
N TYR A 247 13.68 -1.70 12.11
CA TYR A 247 14.80 -2.37 12.77
C TYR A 247 16.09 -2.29 11.92
N ALA A 248 16.00 -2.53 10.61
CA ALA A 248 17.16 -2.47 9.72
C ALA A 248 17.83 -1.10 9.74
N LEU A 249 17.03 -0.03 9.74
CA LEU A 249 17.52 1.35 9.66
C LEU A 249 17.98 1.92 11.01
N THR A 250 17.33 1.54 12.12
CA THR A 250 17.53 2.20 13.43
C THR A 250 18.04 1.27 14.54
N GLY A 251 17.89 -0.05 14.38
CA GLY A 251 18.15 -1.03 15.43
C GLY A 251 17.07 -1.10 16.50
N ARG A 252 16.05 -0.24 16.45
CA ARG A 252 14.95 -0.24 17.42
C ARG A 252 14.00 -1.40 17.14
N LYS A 253 13.46 -2.01 18.18
CA LYS A 253 12.56 -3.18 18.09
C LYS A 253 11.16 -2.83 18.54
N VAL A 254 10.21 -2.98 17.64
CA VAL A 254 8.77 -2.82 17.94
C VAL A 254 8.25 -4.16 18.47
N ILE A 255 7.87 -4.21 19.75
CA ILE A 255 7.32 -5.40 20.38
C ILE A 255 5.93 -5.77 19.81
N VAL A 256 5.44 -6.97 20.14
CA VAL A 256 4.12 -7.43 19.71
C VAL A 256 3.03 -6.54 20.31
N GLY A 257 2.09 -6.07 19.49
CA GLY A 257 1.03 -5.15 19.89
C GLY A 257 1.42 -3.67 19.89
N ALA A 258 2.72 -3.34 19.86
CA ALA A 258 3.19 -1.96 19.78
C ALA A 258 3.27 -1.45 18.33
N LEU A 259 3.30 -0.12 18.19
CA LEU A 259 3.41 0.64 16.95
C LEU A 259 4.82 1.24 16.80
N PRO A 260 5.24 1.65 15.59
CA PRO A 260 6.51 2.36 15.38
C PRO A 260 6.72 3.58 16.27
N MET A 261 5.66 4.34 16.55
CA MET A 261 5.73 5.51 17.43
C MET A 261 6.10 5.18 18.89
N ASP A 262 5.87 3.94 19.34
CA ASP A 262 6.28 3.49 20.69
C ASP A 262 7.81 3.37 20.83
N VAL A 263 8.52 3.39 19.71
CA VAL A 263 9.98 3.39 19.65
C VAL A 263 10.54 4.63 18.96
N GLY A 264 9.75 5.72 18.94
CA GLY A 264 10.16 7.03 18.42
C GLY A 264 10.17 7.15 16.90
N CYS A 265 9.53 6.27 16.15
CA CYS A 265 9.57 6.29 14.69
C CYS A 265 8.17 6.40 14.07
N VAL A 266 8.09 7.09 12.93
CA VAL A 266 6.95 7.01 12.01
C VAL A 266 7.47 6.48 10.66
N VAL A 267 6.72 5.56 10.05
CA VAL A 267 7.09 4.97 8.76
C VAL A 267 6.05 5.36 7.70
N ILE A 268 6.49 5.99 6.62
CA ILE A 268 5.64 6.39 5.49
C ILE A 268 6.25 5.85 4.20
N LYS A 269 5.42 5.37 3.28
CA LYS A 269 5.85 4.90 1.97
C LYS A 269 6.20 6.07 1.05
N VAL A 270 7.20 5.91 0.16
CA VAL A 270 7.60 6.96 -0.80
C VAL A 270 6.42 7.47 -1.63
N GLY A 271 5.53 6.60 -2.11
CA GLY A 271 4.31 7.03 -2.80
C GLY A 271 3.38 7.88 -1.96
N SER A 272 3.26 7.63 -0.65
CA SER A 272 2.47 8.50 0.24
C SER A 272 3.14 9.85 0.47
N CYS A 273 4.47 9.91 0.49
CA CYS A 273 5.19 11.19 0.56
C CYS A 273 4.97 12.02 -0.73
N TYR A 274 4.98 11.37 -1.89
CA TYR A 274 4.62 12.02 -3.15
C TYR A 274 3.19 12.60 -3.09
N ALA A 275 2.23 11.81 -2.64
CA ALA A 275 0.85 12.27 -2.50
C ALA A 275 0.70 13.43 -1.48
N VAL A 276 1.51 13.47 -0.41
CA VAL A 276 1.56 14.61 0.52
C VAL A 276 2.13 15.85 -0.17
N TRP A 277 3.20 15.69 -0.96
CA TRP A 277 3.76 16.79 -1.75
C TRP A 277 2.71 17.36 -2.71
N ASP A 278 2.02 16.51 -3.46
CA ASP A 278 1.02 16.93 -4.43
C ASP A 278 -0.18 17.62 -3.77
N ALA A 279 -0.66 17.08 -2.66
CA ALA A 279 -1.74 17.66 -1.87
C ALA A 279 -1.40 19.04 -1.30
N VAL A 280 -0.16 19.25 -0.86
CA VAL A 280 0.24 20.51 -0.21
C VAL A 280 0.69 21.54 -1.24
N LEU A 281 1.60 21.19 -2.15
CA LEU A 281 2.22 22.15 -3.04
C LEU A 281 1.39 22.42 -4.30
N ASN A 282 0.64 21.46 -4.78
CA ASN A 282 -0.22 21.64 -5.96
C ASN A 282 -1.73 21.76 -5.60
N GLY A 283 -2.12 21.36 -4.40
CA GLY A 283 -3.52 21.35 -3.97
C GLY A 283 -4.33 20.20 -4.59
N HIS A 284 -3.66 19.14 -5.04
CA HIS A 284 -4.31 18.00 -5.69
C HIS A 284 -4.67 16.89 -4.68
N PRO A 285 -5.95 16.57 -4.50
CA PRO A 285 -6.37 15.39 -3.76
C PRO A 285 -5.84 14.09 -4.36
N LEU A 286 -5.72 13.03 -3.54
CA LEU A 286 -5.29 11.71 -4.00
C LEU A 286 -6.36 11.04 -4.85
N VAL A 287 -6.31 11.27 -6.16
CA VAL A 287 -7.24 10.74 -7.17
C VAL A 287 -6.59 9.82 -8.20
N GLU A 288 -5.28 9.72 -8.19
CA GLU A 288 -4.51 8.84 -9.08
C GLU A 288 -3.26 8.32 -8.39
N ARG A 289 -2.65 7.29 -8.94
CA ARG A 289 -1.42 6.72 -8.42
C ARG A 289 -0.64 5.98 -9.50
N ILE A 290 0.68 5.89 -9.34
CA ILE A 290 1.49 4.98 -10.14
C ILE A 290 1.30 3.53 -9.65
N THR A 291 1.11 2.61 -10.59
CA THR A 291 0.82 1.19 -10.34
C THR A 291 1.58 0.33 -11.34
N THR A 292 2.25 -0.73 -10.86
CA THR A 292 2.89 -1.69 -11.75
C THR A 292 1.85 -2.62 -12.36
N VAL A 293 1.76 -2.69 -13.68
CA VAL A 293 1.01 -3.71 -14.42
C VAL A 293 2.01 -4.69 -15.01
N THR A 294 1.97 -5.96 -14.63
CA THR A 294 3.07 -6.89 -14.93
C THR A 294 2.64 -8.35 -14.89
N GLY A 295 3.59 -9.22 -15.23
CA GLY A 295 3.44 -10.67 -15.27
C GLY A 295 3.75 -11.22 -16.65
N THR A 296 4.09 -12.50 -16.72
CA THR A 296 4.46 -13.16 -17.97
C THR A 296 3.38 -13.09 -19.06
N PRO A 297 2.06 -13.13 -18.73
CA PRO A 297 1.00 -13.01 -19.72
C PRO A 297 0.81 -11.60 -20.29
N VAL A 298 1.25 -10.54 -19.59
CA VAL A 298 0.99 -9.15 -20.03
C VAL A 298 1.82 -8.82 -21.26
N VAL A 299 1.22 -8.19 -22.26
CA VAL A 299 1.90 -7.82 -23.53
C VAL A 299 2.92 -6.72 -23.29
N ASP A 300 2.50 -5.62 -22.65
CA ASP A 300 3.37 -4.48 -22.34
C ASP A 300 3.38 -4.19 -20.83
N PRO A 301 4.16 -4.98 -20.05
CA PRO A 301 4.30 -4.73 -18.63
C PRO A 301 5.05 -3.42 -18.37
N GLY A 302 4.62 -2.65 -17.35
CA GLY A 302 5.20 -1.35 -17.03
C GLY A 302 4.59 -0.69 -15.81
N ASN A 303 4.87 0.60 -15.63
CA ASN A 303 4.34 1.40 -14.53
C ASN A 303 3.44 2.49 -15.08
N TYR A 304 2.18 2.47 -14.68
CA TYR A 304 1.12 3.31 -15.21
C TYR A 304 0.56 4.26 -14.14
N TRP A 305 0.36 5.53 -14.51
CA TRP A 305 -0.48 6.43 -13.75
C TRP A 305 -1.93 6.03 -13.96
N LEU A 306 -2.56 5.55 -12.91
CA LEU A 306 -3.94 5.06 -12.96
C LEU A 306 -4.84 5.95 -12.09
N PRO A 307 -5.87 6.57 -12.69
CA PRO A 307 -6.93 7.21 -11.92
C PRO A 307 -7.66 6.20 -11.04
N ILE A 308 -8.02 6.61 -9.81
CA ILE A 308 -8.78 5.78 -8.90
C ILE A 308 -10.17 5.55 -9.46
N GLY A 309 -10.61 4.30 -9.49
CA GLY A 309 -11.88 3.92 -10.10
C GLY A 309 -11.74 3.39 -11.54
N ALA A 310 -10.55 3.40 -12.14
CA ALA A 310 -10.33 2.76 -13.44
C ALA A 310 -10.58 1.24 -13.33
N PRO A 311 -11.40 0.62 -14.21
CA PRO A 311 -11.63 -0.81 -14.16
C PRO A 311 -10.40 -1.57 -14.62
N LEU A 312 -10.13 -2.73 -13.99
CA LEU A 312 -8.99 -3.58 -14.32
C LEU A 312 -8.98 -3.97 -15.81
N SER A 313 -10.14 -4.22 -16.41
CA SER A 313 -10.26 -4.54 -17.86
C SER A 313 -9.63 -3.48 -18.74
N ALA A 314 -9.94 -2.19 -18.53
CA ALA A 314 -9.39 -1.10 -19.31
C ALA A 314 -7.88 -0.91 -19.06
N VAL A 315 -7.43 -1.12 -17.84
CA VAL A 315 -5.99 -1.07 -17.52
C VAL A 315 -5.23 -2.16 -18.27
N LEU A 316 -5.76 -3.38 -18.30
CA LEU A 316 -5.13 -4.50 -19.03
C LEU A 316 -5.17 -4.27 -20.54
N GLU A 317 -6.28 -3.77 -21.08
CA GLU A 317 -6.38 -3.42 -22.49
C GLU A 317 -5.32 -2.38 -22.89
N ASN A 318 -5.14 -1.33 -22.08
CA ASN A 318 -4.09 -0.31 -22.30
C ASN A 318 -2.66 -0.88 -22.21
N ALA A 319 -2.45 -1.93 -21.41
CA ALA A 319 -1.18 -2.68 -21.33
C ALA A 319 -1.04 -3.72 -22.48
N GLY A 320 -1.79 -3.56 -23.58
CA GLY A 320 -1.75 -4.45 -24.75
C GLY A 320 -2.50 -5.78 -24.57
N GLY A 321 -3.17 -5.98 -23.42
CA GLY A 321 -3.90 -7.20 -23.11
C GLY A 321 -3.01 -8.37 -22.70
N VAL A 322 -3.51 -9.57 -22.95
CA VAL A 322 -2.83 -10.85 -22.64
C VAL A 322 -2.25 -11.43 -23.94
N LYS A 323 -1.01 -11.94 -23.87
CA LYS A 323 -0.34 -12.59 -24.99
C LYS A 323 -1.14 -13.79 -25.49
N GLU A 324 -1.22 -13.98 -26.81
CA GLU A 324 -2.04 -15.03 -27.47
C GLU A 324 -1.73 -16.44 -26.98
N ASN A 325 -0.47 -16.73 -26.66
CA ASN A 325 0.00 -18.06 -26.22
C ASN A 325 0.04 -18.23 -24.70
N SER A 326 -0.50 -17.28 -23.93
CA SER A 326 -0.55 -17.32 -22.47
C SER A 326 -1.96 -17.61 -21.96
N ARG A 327 -2.05 -18.33 -20.85
CA ARG A 327 -3.29 -18.55 -20.12
C ARG A 327 -3.19 -17.92 -18.75
N THR A 328 -4.00 -16.89 -18.51
CA THR A 328 -4.03 -16.26 -17.19
C THR A 328 -4.63 -17.20 -16.16
N GLY A 329 -3.78 -17.74 -15.29
CA GLY A 329 -4.19 -18.61 -14.19
C GLY A 329 -4.58 -17.85 -12.92
N LYS A 330 -4.03 -16.64 -12.74
CA LYS A 330 -4.35 -15.80 -11.58
C LYS A 330 -4.06 -14.33 -11.85
N ILE A 331 -4.96 -13.46 -11.37
CA ILE A 331 -4.79 -12.01 -11.32
C ILE A 331 -4.68 -11.59 -9.85
N ILE A 332 -3.71 -10.73 -9.52
CA ILE A 332 -3.44 -10.32 -8.14
C ILE A 332 -3.35 -8.78 -8.09
N PHE A 333 -4.07 -8.15 -7.17
CA PHE A 333 -3.84 -6.77 -6.80
C PHE A 333 -2.76 -6.72 -5.70
N GLY A 334 -1.65 -6.04 -6.01
CA GLY A 334 -0.41 -6.06 -5.24
C GLY A 334 0.62 -7.06 -5.79
N GLY A 335 1.59 -7.45 -4.98
CA GLY A 335 2.58 -8.46 -5.34
C GLY A 335 2.13 -9.89 -4.99
N PRO A 336 2.90 -10.92 -5.40
CA PRO A 336 2.51 -12.32 -5.24
C PRO A 336 2.52 -12.80 -3.78
N MET A 337 3.19 -12.07 -2.88
CA MET A 337 3.37 -12.51 -1.49
C MET A 337 2.26 -12.03 -0.56
N MET A 338 1.84 -10.76 -0.66
CA MET A 338 0.84 -10.15 0.21
C MET A 338 -0.44 -9.70 -0.52
N GLY A 339 -0.44 -9.67 -1.84
CA GLY A 339 -1.56 -9.24 -2.65
C GLY A 339 -2.80 -10.14 -2.55
N PHE A 340 -3.88 -9.69 -3.13
CA PHE A 340 -5.17 -10.37 -3.14
C PHE A 340 -5.55 -10.82 -4.56
N ALA A 341 -5.85 -12.11 -4.72
CA ALA A 341 -6.34 -12.64 -5.98
C ALA A 341 -7.70 -12.03 -6.34
N GLN A 342 -7.85 -11.65 -7.59
CA GLN A 342 -9.08 -11.07 -8.14
C GLN A 342 -9.87 -12.13 -8.89
N TYR A 343 -11.19 -12.03 -8.86
CA TYR A 343 -12.11 -12.96 -9.50
C TYR A 343 -12.92 -12.32 -10.63
N SER A 344 -12.74 -11.01 -10.86
CA SER A 344 -13.38 -10.25 -11.92
C SER A 344 -12.42 -9.22 -12.50
N LEU A 345 -12.61 -8.87 -13.76
CA LEU A 345 -11.95 -7.75 -14.45
C LEU A 345 -12.65 -6.40 -14.23
N ASP A 346 -13.80 -6.40 -13.56
CA ASP A 346 -14.55 -5.19 -13.23
C ASP A 346 -14.11 -4.55 -11.91
N VAL A 347 -13.11 -5.13 -11.24
CA VAL A 347 -12.58 -4.57 -9.99
C VAL A 347 -11.90 -3.23 -10.28
N PRO A 348 -12.35 -2.13 -9.65
CA PRO A 348 -11.73 -0.82 -9.87
C PRO A 348 -10.39 -0.67 -9.15
N VAL A 349 -9.49 0.11 -9.72
CA VAL A 349 -8.27 0.59 -9.06
C VAL A 349 -8.64 1.42 -7.83
N SER A 350 -7.95 1.20 -6.73
CA SER A 350 -8.15 1.89 -5.45
C SER A 350 -6.85 2.54 -4.95
N LYS A 351 -6.94 3.40 -3.94
CA LYS A 351 -5.80 4.15 -3.37
C LYS A 351 -4.62 3.24 -2.97
N ASN A 352 -4.84 1.97 -2.66
CA ASN A 352 -3.81 1.01 -2.26
C ASN A 352 -3.42 -0.02 -3.34
N THR A 353 -3.91 0.08 -4.57
CA THR A 353 -3.57 -0.85 -5.67
C THR A 353 -2.15 -0.57 -6.15
N SER A 354 -1.14 -1.17 -5.52
CA SER A 354 0.29 -0.95 -5.84
C SER A 354 0.78 -1.73 -7.06
N GLY A 355 0.04 -2.76 -7.46
CA GLY A 355 0.36 -3.60 -8.61
C GLY A 355 -0.85 -4.37 -9.11
N ILE A 356 -0.81 -4.72 -10.36
CA ILE A 356 -1.72 -5.62 -11.06
C ILE A 356 -0.82 -6.68 -11.70
N LEU A 357 -0.82 -7.87 -11.10
CA LEU A 357 0.04 -8.98 -11.50
C LEU A 357 -0.79 -10.10 -12.12
N LEU A 358 -0.45 -10.47 -13.34
CA LEU A 358 -0.98 -11.64 -14.02
C LEU A 358 0.04 -12.77 -13.97
N LEU A 359 -0.38 -13.93 -13.48
CA LEU A 359 0.41 -15.15 -13.51
C LEU A 359 -0.16 -16.11 -14.55
N ASP A 360 0.72 -16.71 -15.35
CA ASP A 360 0.34 -17.82 -16.23
C ASP A 360 -0.11 -19.05 -15.41
N GLU A 361 -0.96 -19.90 -15.97
CA GLU A 361 -1.41 -21.13 -15.29
C GLU A 361 -0.24 -21.98 -14.78
N SER A 362 0.86 -22.03 -15.54
CA SER A 362 2.07 -22.78 -15.19
C SER A 362 2.82 -22.22 -13.97
N GLU A 363 2.63 -20.92 -13.68
CA GLU A 363 3.27 -20.20 -12.55
C GLU A 363 2.44 -20.29 -11.27
N VAL A 364 1.17 -20.66 -11.36
CA VAL A 364 0.27 -20.69 -10.21
C VAL A 364 0.58 -21.86 -9.30
N ALA A 365 1.14 -21.57 -8.13
CA ALA A 365 1.38 -22.58 -7.12
C ALA A 365 0.06 -23.16 -6.60
N GLN A 366 -0.10 -24.48 -6.71
CA GLN A 366 -1.21 -25.21 -6.13
C GLN A 366 -0.91 -25.51 -4.66
N PHE A 367 -1.77 -25.07 -3.76
CA PHE A 367 -1.70 -25.51 -2.37
C PHE A 367 -2.29 -26.91 -2.22
N THR A 368 -1.60 -27.77 -1.47
CA THR A 368 -2.08 -29.10 -1.14
C THR A 368 -2.50 -29.15 0.32
N GLY A 369 -3.52 -29.93 0.63
CA GLY A 369 -3.89 -30.25 2.02
C GLY A 369 -2.96 -31.28 2.68
N GLY A 370 -1.78 -31.52 2.11
CA GLY A 370 -0.85 -32.55 2.55
C GLY A 370 -0.30 -32.36 3.96
N PRO A 371 0.20 -33.43 4.61
CA PRO A 371 0.73 -33.39 5.96
C PRO A 371 2.00 -32.52 6.03
N CYS A 372 2.24 -31.95 7.21
CA CYS A 372 3.45 -31.22 7.47
C CYS A 372 4.66 -32.17 7.55
N LEU A 373 5.71 -31.91 6.77
CA LEU A 373 6.94 -32.71 6.75
C LEU A 373 7.87 -32.41 7.96
N SER A 374 7.51 -31.50 8.84
CA SER A 374 8.30 -31.09 10.01
C SER A 374 9.73 -30.61 9.69
N CYS A 375 9.96 -30.09 8.47
CA CYS A 375 11.29 -29.69 7.98
C CYS A 375 11.84 -28.38 8.62
N GLY A 376 11.05 -27.59 9.34
CA GLY A 376 11.47 -26.37 10.04
C GLY A 376 11.59 -25.10 9.19
N ARG A 377 11.66 -25.19 7.85
CA ARG A 377 11.92 -24.02 6.97
C ARG A 377 11.01 -22.81 7.24
N CYS A 378 9.72 -23.05 7.47
CA CYS A 378 8.76 -21.98 7.76
C CYS A 378 9.02 -21.27 9.11
N VAL A 379 9.61 -21.96 10.07
CA VAL A 379 10.00 -21.41 11.40
C VAL A 379 11.27 -20.58 11.26
N GLU A 380 12.31 -21.11 10.60
CA GLU A 380 13.59 -20.44 10.39
C GLU A 380 13.44 -19.14 9.58
N GLN A 381 12.59 -19.18 8.54
CA GLN A 381 12.38 -18.05 7.65
C GLN A 381 11.32 -17.06 8.16
N CYS A 382 10.65 -17.32 9.28
CA CYS A 382 9.65 -16.38 9.79
C CYS A 382 10.30 -15.08 10.29
N PRO A 383 9.97 -13.90 9.68
CA PRO A 383 10.55 -12.63 10.10
C PRO A 383 10.07 -12.18 11.49
N MET A 384 8.97 -12.76 11.99
CA MET A 384 8.44 -12.54 13.33
C MET A 384 8.83 -13.64 14.32
N GLN A 385 9.65 -14.63 13.88
CA GLN A 385 10.16 -15.74 14.70
C GLN A 385 9.04 -16.55 15.40
N LEU A 386 7.89 -16.69 14.72
CA LEU A 386 6.76 -17.48 15.22
C LEU A 386 7.01 -18.99 15.06
N PRO A 387 6.48 -19.83 15.95
CA PRO A 387 6.55 -21.28 15.82
C PRO A 387 5.54 -21.78 14.74
N VAL A 388 5.80 -21.39 13.49
CA VAL A 388 4.87 -21.47 12.35
C VAL A 388 4.30 -22.88 12.15
N SER A 389 5.11 -23.94 12.24
CA SER A 389 4.63 -25.31 12.00
C SER A 389 3.55 -25.73 13.01
N SER A 390 3.79 -25.48 14.31
CA SER A 390 2.83 -25.79 15.35
C SER A 390 1.63 -24.83 15.38
N LEU A 391 1.87 -23.57 14.98
CA LEU A 391 0.82 -22.57 14.81
C LEU A 391 -0.13 -22.94 13.65
N SER A 392 0.42 -23.36 12.49
CA SER A 392 -0.38 -23.82 11.36
C SER A 392 -1.26 -25.02 11.72
N LYS A 393 -0.70 -26.01 12.44
CA LYS A 393 -1.47 -27.17 12.92
C LYS A 393 -2.61 -26.75 13.86
N ALA A 394 -2.36 -25.82 14.78
CA ALA A 394 -3.39 -25.31 15.68
C ALA A 394 -4.52 -24.60 14.92
N CYS A 395 -4.18 -23.72 13.97
CA CYS A 395 -5.16 -23.00 13.15
C CYS A 395 -5.97 -23.92 12.23
N GLU A 396 -5.32 -24.93 11.62
CA GLU A 396 -5.97 -25.93 10.75
C GLU A 396 -7.02 -26.76 11.51
N ASN A 397 -6.76 -27.08 12.78
CA ASN A 397 -7.66 -27.81 13.66
C ASN A 397 -8.56 -26.88 14.51
N GLU A 398 -8.69 -25.61 14.13
CA GLU A 398 -9.53 -24.58 14.76
C GLU A 398 -9.25 -24.38 16.28
N ARG A 399 -8.06 -24.82 16.74
CA ARG A 399 -7.61 -24.60 18.11
C ARG A 399 -7.09 -23.17 18.27
N TYR A 400 -8.02 -22.20 18.18
CA TYR A 400 -7.68 -20.76 18.24
C TYR A 400 -7.17 -20.34 19.63
N ASP A 401 -7.55 -21.05 20.68
CA ASP A 401 -6.99 -20.93 22.02
C ASP A 401 -5.47 -21.16 22.04
N ILE A 402 -5.02 -22.23 21.36
CA ILE A 402 -3.58 -22.54 21.20
C ILE A 402 -2.93 -21.55 20.24
N ALA A 403 -3.60 -21.17 19.17
CA ALA A 403 -3.07 -20.21 18.21
C ALA A 403 -2.81 -18.83 18.87
N LEU A 404 -3.72 -18.38 19.74
CA LEU A 404 -3.54 -17.13 20.50
C LEU A 404 -2.33 -17.21 21.44
N LYS A 405 -2.19 -18.30 22.21
CA LYS A 405 -1.04 -18.56 23.08
C LYS A 405 0.29 -18.60 22.32
N LYS A 406 0.26 -18.98 21.03
CA LYS A 406 1.42 -19.00 20.11
C LYS A 406 1.57 -17.71 19.31
N HIS A 407 0.91 -16.64 19.73
CA HIS A 407 1.03 -15.29 19.18
C HIS A 407 0.63 -15.16 17.71
N VAL A 408 -0.43 -15.84 17.23
CA VAL A 408 -0.92 -15.71 15.85
C VAL A 408 -1.19 -14.26 15.44
N LEU A 409 -1.61 -13.42 16.39
CA LEU A 409 -1.88 -11.99 16.13
C LEU A 409 -0.61 -11.18 15.77
N ALA A 410 0.57 -11.69 16.10
CA ALA A 410 1.86 -11.08 15.72
C ALA A 410 2.27 -11.40 14.27
N CYS A 411 1.58 -12.29 13.58
CA CYS A 411 1.88 -12.65 12.20
C CYS A 411 1.67 -11.44 11.27
N LEU A 412 2.65 -11.13 10.41
CA LEU A 412 2.57 -10.07 9.39
C LEU A 412 1.78 -10.48 8.14
N GLU A 413 1.43 -11.77 8.03
CA GLU A 413 0.79 -12.34 6.82
C GLU A 413 1.64 -12.18 5.55
N CYS A 414 2.95 -12.10 5.70
CA CYS A 414 3.91 -11.83 4.63
C CYS A 414 4.10 -12.95 3.59
N GLY A 415 3.47 -14.09 3.75
CA GLY A 415 3.54 -15.18 2.77
C GLY A 415 4.78 -16.08 2.84
N VAL A 416 5.89 -15.66 3.47
CA VAL A 416 7.16 -16.41 3.51
C VAL A 416 6.96 -17.88 3.87
N CYS A 417 6.22 -18.17 4.93
CA CYS A 417 6.02 -19.54 5.43
C CYS A 417 5.23 -20.45 4.47
N SER A 418 4.38 -19.90 3.61
CA SER A 418 3.69 -20.65 2.56
C SER A 418 4.61 -20.86 1.35
N SER A 419 5.37 -19.83 0.96
CA SER A 419 6.29 -19.86 -0.17
C SER A 419 7.43 -20.86 0.01
N VAL A 420 8.06 -20.92 1.21
CA VAL A 420 9.18 -21.83 1.48
C VAL A 420 8.75 -23.24 1.87
N CYS A 421 7.43 -23.52 1.90
CA CYS A 421 6.92 -24.82 2.33
C CYS A 421 7.01 -25.88 1.22
N PRO A 422 7.84 -26.94 1.35
CA PRO A 422 7.93 -27.98 0.33
C PRO A 422 6.65 -28.81 0.22
N ALA A 423 5.83 -28.86 1.28
CA ALA A 423 4.52 -29.50 1.25
C ALA A 423 3.39 -28.55 0.78
N ARG A 424 3.73 -27.37 0.24
CA ARG A 424 2.78 -26.38 -0.31
C ARG A 424 1.56 -26.12 0.59
N ARG A 425 1.80 -25.97 1.91
CA ARG A 425 0.73 -25.74 2.89
C ARG A 425 0.26 -24.29 2.87
N PRO A 426 -1.06 -24.03 2.95
CA PRO A 426 -1.63 -22.68 2.95
C PRO A 426 -1.54 -22.01 4.35
N ASN A 427 -0.32 -21.89 4.88
CA ASN A 427 -0.11 -21.41 6.26
C ASN A 427 -0.71 -20.02 6.51
N VAL A 428 -0.55 -19.09 5.56
CA VAL A 428 -1.08 -17.72 5.69
C VAL A 428 -2.61 -17.72 5.74
N GLN A 429 -3.26 -18.54 4.93
CA GLN A 429 -4.72 -18.67 4.91
C GLN A 429 -5.24 -19.20 6.25
N HIS A 430 -4.56 -20.19 6.83
CA HIS A 430 -4.89 -20.67 8.18
C HIS A 430 -4.77 -19.56 9.23
N PHE A 431 -3.73 -18.72 9.14
CA PHE A 431 -3.52 -17.60 10.09
C PHE A 431 -4.55 -16.48 9.88
N ARG A 432 -4.87 -16.13 8.63
CA ARG A 432 -5.92 -15.15 8.32
C ARG A 432 -7.27 -15.59 8.87
N LYS A 433 -7.65 -16.86 8.67
CA LYS A 433 -8.88 -17.42 9.23
C LYS A 433 -8.87 -17.31 10.76
N ALA A 434 -7.80 -17.79 11.42
CA ALA A 434 -7.70 -17.76 12.88
C ALA A 434 -7.78 -16.33 13.45
N LYS A 435 -7.12 -15.36 12.80
CA LYS A 435 -7.19 -13.94 13.23
C LYS A 435 -8.60 -13.37 13.10
N LYS A 436 -9.32 -13.71 12.03
CA LYS A 436 -10.69 -13.26 11.81
C LYS A 436 -11.59 -13.81 12.92
N GLU A 437 -11.55 -15.12 13.19
CA GLU A 437 -12.33 -15.77 14.23
C GLU A 437 -12.03 -15.20 15.64
N LEU A 438 -10.75 -15.03 15.98
CA LEU A 438 -10.35 -14.44 17.25
C LEU A 438 -10.86 -13.00 17.42
N LYS A 439 -10.87 -12.22 16.34
CA LYS A 439 -11.41 -10.85 16.36
C LYS A 439 -12.93 -10.84 16.58
N GLU A 440 -13.65 -11.74 15.93
CA GLU A 440 -15.11 -11.90 16.09
C GLU A 440 -15.47 -12.37 17.51
N LEU A 441 -14.70 -13.31 18.08
CA LEU A 441 -14.90 -13.77 19.45
C LEU A 441 -14.70 -12.63 20.45
N SER A 442 -13.62 -11.86 20.32
CA SER A 442 -13.34 -10.71 21.19
C SER A 442 -14.41 -9.62 21.10
N TRP A 443 -14.99 -9.41 19.92
CA TRP A 443 -16.10 -8.47 19.73
C TRP A 443 -17.39 -8.95 20.40
N LYS A 444 -17.72 -10.24 20.27
CA LYS A 444 -18.89 -10.87 20.95
C LYS A 444 -18.78 -10.80 22.48
N GLU A 445 -17.58 -11.02 23.02
CA GLU A 445 -17.34 -10.92 24.46
C GLU A 445 -17.52 -9.48 24.98
N LYS A 446 -16.98 -8.49 24.27
CA LYS A 446 -17.13 -7.07 24.64
C LYS A 446 -18.60 -6.61 24.59
N ASN A 447 -19.39 -7.14 23.66
CA ASN A 447 -20.81 -6.77 23.53
C ASN A 447 -21.74 -7.52 24.54
N LYS A 448 -21.28 -8.63 25.12
CA LYS A 448 -21.97 -9.30 26.23
C LYS A 448 -21.77 -8.62 27.60
N GLN A 449 -20.74 -7.77 27.69
CA GLN A 449 -20.40 -7.04 28.92
C GLN A 449 -21.00 -5.60 28.95
N LYS A 450 -21.60 -5.19 27.86
CA LYS A 450 -22.44 -3.97 27.74
C LYS A 450 -23.91 -4.31 27.86
#